data_0e906958e6590906c9c1a6aa711834d6
#
_entry.id   0e906958e6590906c9c1a6aa711834d6
#
_cell.length_a   1.000
_cell.length_b   1.000
_cell.length_c   1.000
_cell.angle_alpha   90.00
_cell.angle_beta   90.00
_cell.angle_gamma   90.00
#
_symmetry.space_group_name_H-M   'P 1'
#
loop_
_entity.id
_entity.type
_entity.pdbx_description
1 polymer ?
#
loop_
_entity_poly.entity_id
_entity_poly.type
_entity_poly.pdbx_seq_one_letter_code
_entity_poly.pdbx_strand_id
1 'polypeptide(L)'
;MSAQRSARAITTVPGFVPAAGCVVRHSTVSRSIPHLCAVAVMGLAALAASLDAQQPTKGLNIAPAYEGWEQNDDGSFDLIFGYFNRNWDEWIDVPVGPANSFEPGDADQGQPTHFLPRRNQFVFRVRVPKDFGNRELVWTLTSNGKTEKAYGTLKPDYVVNATVMAANFGAGGQTGTMPDLAGNLPPVLKIEGERLRHVKAGEPVPLTAIATDDGKPRVRPIQEALGGNRTVPDSATGLRLVWIKYRGAGEVTFDPPQFTAWQDTRNGANSPWAVGWKTPPTPADNKWETRATFNAPGEYVLRCIAHDGALMTAENVTVVVTP
;
A
#
# COMPACT_ATOMS: atom_id res chain seq x y z
N MET A 1 -47.70 -37.31 -6.11
CA MET A 1 -48.18 -37.53 -4.74
C MET A 1 -47.78 -36.28 -3.96
N SER A 2 -48.75 -35.38 -3.87
CA SER A 2 -49.62 -34.95 -2.75
C SER A 2 -48.80 -34.19 -1.68
N ALA A 3 -48.80 -32.93 -1.73
CA ALA A 3 -49.58 -31.84 -1.09
C ALA A 3 -49.76 -31.99 0.44
N GLN A 4 -49.32 -30.98 1.19
CA GLN A 4 -50.24 -30.38 2.20
C GLN A 4 -49.73 -29.00 2.66
N ARG A 5 -50.57 -28.00 2.43
CA ARG A 5 -50.59 -26.66 3.02
C ARG A 5 -51.06 -26.76 4.48
N SER A 6 -50.54 -25.94 5.36
CA SER A 6 -51.24 -25.62 6.61
C SER A 6 -51.27 -24.10 6.79
N ALA A 7 -52.49 -23.58 6.71
CA ALA A 7 -52.89 -22.23 7.10
C ALA A 7 -53.11 -22.19 8.61
N ARG A 8 -52.74 -21.14 9.29
CA ARG A 8 -53.22 -20.83 10.64
C ARG A 8 -53.85 -19.44 10.69
N ALA A 9 -55.01 -19.45 11.34
CA ALA A 9 -56.03 -18.47 11.41
C ALA A 9 -55.68 -17.21 12.23
N ILE A 10 -56.33 -16.15 11.80
CA ILE A 10 -56.47 -14.85 12.44
C ILE A 10 -57.46 -14.97 13.61
N THR A 11 -57.12 -14.51 14.79
CA THR A 11 -58.05 -14.35 15.92
C THR A 11 -58.28 -12.87 16.17
N THR A 12 -59.47 -12.42 15.91
CA THR A 12 -60.01 -11.10 16.25
C THR A 12 -60.51 -11.11 17.69
N VAL A 13 -60.26 -10.02 18.44
CA VAL A 13 -60.87 -9.73 19.76
C VAL A 13 -61.56 -8.36 19.70
N PRO A 14 -62.74 -8.22 20.26
CA PRO A 14 -63.63 -7.08 20.05
C PRO A 14 -63.52 -5.98 21.08
N GLY A 15 -63.81 -4.77 20.65
CA GLY A 15 -64.58 -3.69 21.22
C GLY A 15 -64.34 -3.16 22.62
N PHE A 16 -63.94 -1.88 22.67
CA PHE A 16 -64.20 -1.07 23.86
C PHE A 16 -64.85 0.26 23.46
N VAL A 17 -65.97 0.58 24.13
CA VAL A 17 -66.87 1.72 23.92
C VAL A 17 -66.34 2.94 24.72
N PRO A 18 -66.50 4.19 24.24
CA PRO A 18 -65.95 5.37 24.91
C PRO A 18 -66.91 5.94 26.00
N ALA A 19 -66.32 6.40 27.11
CA ALA A 19 -67.01 7.17 28.12
C ALA A 19 -66.77 8.68 27.93
N ALA A 20 -67.80 9.43 28.16
CA ALA A 20 -67.97 10.86 27.92
C ALA A 20 -67.27 11.75 28.94
N GLY A 21 -66.72 12.86 28.46
CA GLY A 21 -66.91 14.21 28.99
C GLY A 21 -66.21 14.62 30.26
N CYS A 22 -65.19 15.45 30.14
CA CYS A 22 -64.95 16.53 31.08
C CYS A 22 -64.29 17.72 30.34
N VAL A 23 -65.03 18.84 30.26
CA VAL A 23 -64.61 20.11 29.69
C VAL A 23 -63.80 20.84 30.75
N VAL A 24 -62.47 20.98 30.59
CA VAL A 24 -61.63 21.87 31.35
C VAL A 24 -61.20 23.04 30.46
N ARG A 25 -61.68 24.24 30.76
CA ARG A 25 -61.19 25.48 30.16
C ARG A 25 -59.74 25.72 30.60
N HIS A 26 -58.84 25.74 29.64
CA HIS A 26 -57.45 26.18 29.86
C HIS A 26 -57.21 27.56 29.26
N SER A 27 -56.81 28.46 30.15
CA SER A 27 -56.29 29.78 29.83
C SER A 27 -55.03 29.69 29.00
N THR A 28 -54.99 30.42 27.91
CA THR A 28 -53.82 30.59 27.05
C THR A 28 -52.73 31.39 27.79
N VAL A 29 -51.69 30.71 28.27
CA VAL A 29 -50.40 31.32 28.58
C VAL A 29 -49.48 31.09 27.40
N SER A 30 -49.11 32.17 26.74
CA SER A 30 -48.13 32.20 25.66
C SER A 30 -46.80 31.58 26.10
N ARG A 31 -46.42 30.43 25.49
CA ARG A 31 -45.12 29.76 25.66
C ARG A 31 -44.32 29.90 24.38
N SER A 32 -43.61 31.04 24.25
CA SER A 32 -42.70 31.27 23.11
C SER A 32 -41.20 30.98 23.41
N ILE A 33 -40.89 30.25 24.49
CA ILE A 33 -39.48 29.97 24.89
C ILE A 33 -38.91 28.61 24.41
N PRO A 34 -39.67 27.53 24.10
CA PRO A 34 -39.02 26.28 23.76
C PRO A 34 -38.43 26.21 22.33
N HIS A 35 -38.83 27.11 21.41
CA HIS A 35 -38.36 27.07 20.04
C HIS A 35 -36.95 27.62 19.84
N LEU A 36 -36.54 28.59 20.68
CA LEU A 36 -35.16 29.13 20.59
C LEU A 36 -34.10 28.14 21.09
N CYS A 37 -34.41 27.36 22.13
CA CYS A 37 -33.48 26.34 22.63
C CYS A 37 -33.33 25.15 21.66
N ALA A 38 -34.40 24.72 20.96
CA ALA A 38 -34.36 23.64 19.99
C ALA A 38 -33.54 24.02 18.76
N VAL A 39 -33.63 25.25 18.28
CA VAL A 39 -32.84 25.76 17.15
C VAL A 39 -31.36 25.88 17.51
N ALA A 40 -31.03 26.33 18.75
CA ALA A 40 -29.66 26.42 19.21
C ALA A 40 -28.99 25.03 19.37
N VAL A 41 -29.72 24.02 19.86
CA VAL A 41 -29.22 22.66 20.01
C VAL A 41 -29.03 21.98 18.62
N MET A 42 -29.94 22.19 17.68
CA MET A 42 -29.78 21.70 16.31
C MET A 42 -28.62 22.40 15.57
N GLY A 43 -28.40 23.69 15.83
CA GLY A 43 -27.26 24.43 15.25
C GLY A 43 -25.91 23.95 15.78
N LEU A 44 -25.80 23.61 17.06
CA LEU A 44 -24.60 23.02 17.67
C LEU A 44 -24.35 21.57 17.16
N ALA A 45 -25.41 20.78 16.99
CA ALA A 45 -25.29 19.43 16.46
C ALA A 45 -24.85 19.42 14.98
N ALA A 46 -25.31 20.40 14.18
CA ALA A 46 -24.87 20.55 12.78
C ALA A 46 -23.41 21.01 12.65
N LEU A 47 -22.90 21.81 13.61
CA LEU A 47 -21.48 22.19 13.66
C LEU A 47 -20.56 21.06 14.14
N ALA A 48 -21.08 20.09 14.90
CA ALA A 48 -20.34 18.91 15.32
C ALA A 48 -20.26 17.82 14.24
N ALA A 49 -21.12 17.84 13.22
CA ALA A 49 -21.15 16.85 12.15
C ALA A 49 -20.15 17.09 11.01
N SER A 50 -19.39 18.18 11.05
CA SER A 50 -18.40 18.52 10.00
C SER A 50 -16.95 18.45 10.46
N LEU A 51 -16.65 17.71 11.54
CA LEU A 51 -15.31 17.21 11.76
C LEU A 51 -15.15 15.93 10.94
N ASP A 52 -15.09 16.07 9.62
CA ASP A 52 -14.36 15.12 8.80
C ASP A 52 -12.97 15.04 9.42
N ALA A 53 -12.69 13.94 10.08
CA ALA A 53 -11.35 13.63 10.55
C ALA A 53 -10.49 13.46 9.30
N GLN A 54 -9.99 14.57 8.75
CA GLN A 54 -8.97 14.55 7.72
C GLN A 54 -7.81 13.76 8.30
N GLN A 55 -7.62 12.55 7.79
CA GLN A 55 -6.44 11.79 8.16
C GLN A 55 -5.22 12.63 7.71
N PRO A 56 -4.26 12.86 8.61
CA PRO A 56 -3.10 13.66 8.25
C PRO A 56 -2.39 13.03 7.06
N THR A 57 -2.16 13.83 6.02
CA THR A 57 -1.48 13.39 4.80
C THR A 57 0.03 13.32 4.98
N LYS A 58 0.55 14.00 6.02
CA LYS A 58 1.98 14.14 6.36
C LYS A 58 2.18 14.10 7.87
N GLY A 59 3.43 13.92 8.31
CA GLY A 59 3.81 13.96 9.73
C GLY A 59 3.60 12.64 10.48
N LEU A 60 3.15 11.58 9.81
CA LEU A 60 3.00 10.25 10.41
C LEU A 60 4.30 9.44 10.27
N ASN A 61 4.48 8.48 11.16
CA ASN A 61 5.65 7.61 11.16
C ASN A 61 5.55 6.47 10.14
N ILE A 62 6.70 5.83 9.90
CA ILE A 62 6.82 4.60 9.12
C ILE A 62 6.87 3.42 10.09
N ALA A 63 6.10 2.38 9.82
CA ALA A 63 6.18 1.11 10.51
C ALA A 63 6.94 0.09 9.61
N PRO A 64 8.08 -0.47 10.04
CA PRO A 64 8.68 -1.59 9.38
C PRO A 64 7.77 -2.80 9.48
N ALA A 65 7.82 -3.70 8.51
CA ALA A 65 7.01 -4.90 8.48
C ALA A 65 7.86 -6.12 8.13
N TYR A 66 7.68 -7.19 8.88
CA TYR A 66 8.17 -8.50 8.52
C TYR A 66 7.11 -9.21 7.68
N GLU A 67 7.47 -9.59 6.45
CA GLU A 67 6.55 -10.20 5.49
C GLU A 67 6.59 -11.73 5.55
N GLY A 68 7.70 -12.30 6.02
CA GLY A 68 7.92 -13.72 6.10
C GLY A 68 9.29 -14.15 5.59
N TRP A 69 9.42 -15.43 5.26
CA TRP A 69 10.68 -16.03 4.83
C TRP A 69 10.50 -17.05 3.73
N GLU A 70 11.56 -17.20 2.93
CA GLU A 70 11.71 -18.22 1.89
C GLU A 70 12.99 -19.04 2.15
N GLN A 71 12.97 -20.32 1.82
CA GLN A 71 14.18 -21.14 1.86
C GLN A 71 14.86 -21.16 0.50
N ASN A 72 16.17 -20.96 0.51
CA ASN A 72 17.01 -21.04 -0.69
C ASN A 72 17.49 -22.50 -0.95
N ASP A 73 17.88 -22.79 -2.20
CA ASP A 73 18.35 -24.11 -2.62
C ASP A 73 19.59 -24.60 -1.84
N ASP A 74 20.42 -23.68 -1.34
CA ASP A 74 21.60 -23.99 -0.53
C ASP A 74 21.28 -24.23 0.96
N GLY A 75 19.99 -24.16 1.32
CA GLY A 75 19.49 -24.35 2.68
C GLY A 75 19.56 -23.10 3.56
N SER A 76 20.06 -21.98 3.07
CA SER A 76 19.92 -20.68 3.72
C SER A 76 18.48 -20.18 3.62
N PHE A 77 18.18 -19.05 4.28
CA PHE A 77 16.84 -18.45 4.25
C PHE A 77 16.95 -16.96 3.91
N ASP A 78 15.96 -16.47 3.20
CA ASP A 78 15.75 -15.04 2.98
C ASP A 78 14.60 -14.56 3.86
N LEU A 79 14.92 -13.69 4.83
CA LEU A 79 13.92 -12.96 5.61
C LEU A 79 13.47 -11.75 4.79
N ILE A 80 12.17 -11.64 4.57
CA ILE A 80 11.59 -10.65 3.68
C ILE A 80 10.95 -9.53 4.49
N PHE A 81 11.26 -8.30 4.13
CA PHE A 81 10.76 -7.11 4.81
C PHE A 81 10.10 -6.15 3.83
N GLY A 82 9.12 -5.45 4.35
CA GLY A 82 8.48 -4.31 3.74
C GLY A 82 8.24 -3.22 4.77
N TYR A 83 7.44 -2.22 4.45
CA TYR A 83 7.10 -1.17 5.38
C TYR A 83 5.75 -0.53 5.06
N PHE A 84 5.22 0.21 6.03
CA PHE A 84 4.06 1.04 5.87
C PHE A 84 4.40 2.47 6.28
N ASN A 85 4.64 3.34 5.29
CA ASN A 85 4.67 4.77 5.48
C ASN A 85 3.22 5.25 5.58
N ARG A 86 2.80 5.66 6.76
CA ARG A 86 1.40 6.04 7.05
C ARG A 86 0.95 7.30 6.34
N ASN A 87 1.90 8.07 5.80
CA ASN A 87 1.63 9.29 5.07
C ASN A 87 1.06 9.02 3.67
N TRP A 88 0.27 9.98 3.17
CA TRP A 88 -0.26 9.98 1.81
C TRP A 88 0.67 10.68 0.83
N ASP A 89 1.23 11.83 1.25
CA ASP A 89 1.97 12.75 0.40
C ASP A 89 3.36 13.07 0.96
N GLU A 90 3.88 12.25 1.89
CA GLU A 90 5.20 12.47 2.47
C GLU A 90 6.12 11.29 2.19
N TRP A 91 7.17 11.57 1.48
CA TRP A 91 8.33 10.72 1.28
C TRP A 91 9.30 11.01 2.40
N ILE A 92 9.83 9.99 3.06
CA ILE A 92 10.69 10.17 4.22
C ILE A 92 12.04 9.52 3.97
N ASP A 93 13.11 10.26 4.23
CA ASP A 93 14.48 9.75 4.21
C ASP A 93 14.94 9.44 5.64
N VAL A 94 15.36 8.20 5.89
CA VAL A 94 15.98 7.76 7.14
C VAL A 94 17.25 7.01 6.80
N PRO A 95 18.43 7.64 6.91
CA PRO A 95 19.71 6.99 6.64
C PRO A 95 19.96 5.78 7.53
N VAL A 96 20.76 4.82 7.05
CA VAL A 96 21.27 3.73 7.89
C VAL A 96 22.01 4.32 9.09
N GLY A 97 21.71 3.82 10.27
CA GLY A 97 22.23 4.29 11.54
C GLY A 97 21.25 4.01 12.69
N PRO A 98 21.38 4.69 13.83
CA PRO A 98 20.53 4.39 15.00
C PRO A 98 19.02 4.48 14.76
N ALA A 99 18.60 5.28 13.76
CA ALA A 99 17.20 5.42 13.38
C ALA A 99 16.71 4.43 12.31
N ASN A 100 17.63 3.67 11.68
CA ASN A 100 17.33 2.68 10.65
C ASN A 100 18.40 1.60 10.66
N SER A 101 18.23 0.58 11.48
CA SER A 101 19.25 -0.43 11.73
C SER A 101 18.67 -1.80 12.00
N PHE A 102 19.51 -2.81 11.77
CA PHE A 102 19.26 -4.20 12.14
C PHE A 102 20.10 -4.62 13.36
N GLU A 103 19.58 -5.61 14.08
CA GLU A 103 20.25 -6.36 15.17
C GLU A 103 19.70 -7.78 15.24
N PRO A 104 20.56 -8.77 15.58
CA PRO A 104 21.99 -8.71 15.75
C PRO A 104 22.73 -8.67 14.41
N GLY A 105 24.01 -8.28 14.44
CA GLY A 105 24.90 -8.22 13.29
C GLY A 105 25.07 -6.81 12.72
N ASP A 106 25.31 -6.72 11.41
CA ASP A 106 25.51 -5.44 10.76
C ASP A 106 24.24 -4.59 10.74
N ALA A 107 24.37 -3.33 11.10
CA ALA A 107 23.23 -2.39 11.08
C ALA A 107 22.67 -2.19 9.66
N ASP A 108 23.52 -2.31 8.64
CA ASP A 108 23.13 -2.28 7.22
C ASP A 108 22.92 -3.71 6.69
N GLN A 109 21.68 -4.04 6.39
CA GLN A 109 21.27 -5.31 5.77
C GLN A 109 20.66 -5.09 4.39
N GLY A 110 20.94 -3.96 3.74
CA GLY A 110 20.38 -3.64 2.43
C GLY A 110 19.02 -2.95 2.48
N GLN A 111 18.55 -2.52 3.66
CA GLN A 111 17.28 -1.81 3.82
C GLN A 111 17.23 -0.48 3.07
N PRO A 112 16.04 0.01 2.68
CA PRO A 112 15.88 1.33 2.08
C PRO A 112 16.27 2.44 3.05
N THR A 113 16.70 3.59 2.48
CA THR A 113 16.82 4.85 3.23
C THR A 113 15.80 5.88 2.76
N HIS A 114 15.10 5.61 1.66
CA HIS A 114 14.03 6.41 1.12
C HIS A 114 12.72 5.63 1.15
N PHE A 115 11.72 6.17 1.81
CA PHE A 115 10.46 5.48 2.09
C PHE A 115 9.32 6.14 1.34
N LEU A 116 8.82 5.43 0.34
CA LEU A 116 7.66 5.83 -0.45
C LEU A 116 6.41 5.84 0.43
N PRO A 117 5.43 6.72 0.16
CA PRO A 117 4.15 6.70 0.88
C PRO A 117 3.44 5.35 0.80
N ARG A 118 2.61 5.07 1.80
CA ARG A 118 1.70 3.93 1.87
C ARG A 118 2.38 2.60 2.16
N ARG A 119 1.67 1.51 1.90
CA ARG A 119 2.14 0.14 2.11
C ARG A 119 3.07 -0.29 0.96
N ASN A 120 4.30 -0.66 1.30
CA ASN A 120 5.28 -1.22 0.38
C ASN A 120 5.66 -2.61 0.88
N GLN A 121 5.25 -3.64 0.12
CA GLN A 121 5.38 -5.04 0.49
C GLN A 121 6.58 -5.68 -0.18
N PHE A 122 7.18 -6.68 0.46
CA PHE A 122 8.28 -7.51 -0.08
C PHE A 122 9.45 -6.68 -0.65
N VAL A 123 9.80 -5.57 0.02
CA VAL A 123 10.72 -4.54 -0.50
C VAL A 123 12.14 -5.03 -0.63
N PHE A 124 12.62 -5.81 0.36
CA PHE A 124 13.98 -6.35 0.34
C PHE A 124 14.07 -7.65 1.13
N ARG A 125 15.17 -8.36 0.89
CA ARG A 125 15.49 -9.64 1.53
C ARG A 125 16.78 -9.51 2.31
N VAL A 126 16.82 -10.16 3.48
CA VAL A 126 18.04 -10.31 4.27
C VAL A 126 18.34 -11.79 4.38
N ARG A 127 19.48 -12.19 3.82
CA ARG A 127 19.90 -13.59 3.85
C ARG A 127 20.43 -13.95 5.22
N VAL A 128 19.93 -15.06 5.76
CA VAL A 128 20.39 -15.65 7.01
C VAL A 128 20.85 -17.09 6.78
N PRO A 129 21.84 -17.58 7.55
CA PRO A 129 22.41 -18.90 7.32
C PRO A 129 21.42 -20.02 7.69
N LYS A 130 21.68 -21.25 7.20
CA LYS A 130 20.85 -22.45 7.44
C LYS A 130 20.68 -22.81 8.92
N ASP A 131 21.63 -22.42 9.76
CA ASP A 131 21.59 -22.62 11.21
C ASP A 131 20.99 -21.43 11.98
N PHE A 132 20.24 -20.57 11.30
CA PHE A 132 19.58 -19.41 11.94
C PHE A 132 18.65 -19.83 13.08
N GLY A 133 17.92 -20.94 12.94
CA GLY A 133 17.10 -21.54 13.99
C GLY A 133 16.03 -20.60 14.55
N ASN A 134 15.96 -20.52 15.88
CA ASN A 134 14.96 -19.69 16.59
C ASN A 134 15.42 -18.27 16.87
N ARG A 135 16.51 -17.82 16.26
CA ARG A 135 16.97 -16.42 16.39
C ARG A 135 15.98 -15.45 15.76
N GLU A 136 16.07 -14.21 16.16
CA GLU A 136 15.32 -13.10 15.57
C GLU A 136 16.29 -12.09 14.96
N LEU A 137 15.95 -11.56 13.79
CA LEU A 137 16.60 -10.42 13.18
C LEU A 137 15.63 -9.23 13.28
N VAL A 138 16.02 -8.19 14.01
CA VAL A 138 15.12 -7.09 14.35
C VAL A 138 15.49 -5.85 13.55
N TRP A 139 14.55 -5.37 12.73
CA TRP A 139 14.67 -4.09 12.06
C TRP A 139 14.03 -2.99 12.91
N THR A 140 14.83 -2.02 13.34
CA THR A 140 14.39 -0.86 14.09
C THR A 140 14.33 0.35 13.16
N LEU A 141 13.20 1.05 13.14
CA LEU A 141 12.99 2.25 12.33
C LEU A 141 12.37 3.36 13.16
N THR A 142 13.04 4.51 13.21
CA THR A 142 12.56 5.71 13.90
C THR A 142 12.28 6.80 12.88
N SER A 143 11.06 7.30 12.84
CA SER A 143 10.64 8.39 11.95
C SER A 143 9.56 9.23 12.63
N ASN A 144 9.55 10.53 12.39
CA ASN A 144 8.56 11.47 12.95
C ASN A 144 8.32 11.24 14.46
N GLY A 145 9.43 11.05 15.22
CA GLY A 145 9.40 10.91 16.69
C GLY A 145 8.89 9.57 17.23
N LYS A 146 8.63 8.58 16.36
CA LYS A 146 8.21 7.23 16.78
C LYS A 146 9.18 6.17 16.31
N THR A 147 9.47 5.22 17.20
CA THR A 147 10.27 4.02 16.91
C THR A 147 9.35 2.82 16.81
N GLU A 148 9.47 2.09 15.72
CA GLU A 148 8.75 0.85 15.46
C GLU A 148 9.78 -0.25 15.14
N LYS A 149 9.42 -1.53 15.38
CA LYS A 149 10.28 -2.68 15.14
C LYS A 149 9.56 -3.77 14.37
N ALA A 150 10.29 -4.44 13.48
CA ALA A 150 9.85 -5.67 12.83
C ALA A 150 10.79 -6.81 13.20
N TYR A 151 10.23 -7.98 13.50
CA TYR A 151 10.95 -9.16 14.01
C TYR A 151 10.94 -10.27 12.97
N GLY A 152 12.06 -10.48 12.29
CA GLY A 152 12.26 -11.55 11.32
C GLY A 152 12.56 -12.88 12.01
N THR A 153 11.77 -13.91 11.73
CA THR A 153 11.88 -15.24 12.37
C THR A 153 11.64 -16.34 11.33
N LEU A 154 12.09 -17.57 11.60
CA LEU A 154 11.78 -18.73 10.78
C LEU A 154 10.57 -19.53 11.31
N LYS A 155 9.61 -18.87 11.96
CA LYS A 155 8.37 -19.53 12.39
C LYS A 155 7.58 -20.01 11.17
N PRO A 156 7.01 -21.23 11.18
CA PRO A 156 6.31 -21.82 10.04
C PRO A 156 5.13 -20.99 9.52
N ASP A 157 4.48 -20.23 10.41
CA ASP A 157 3.34 -19.36 10.04
C ASP A 157 3.73 -18.20 9.11
N TYR A 158 5.03 -17.93 8.95
CA TYR A 158 5.56 -16.86 8.12
C TYR A 158 6.21 -17.34 6.82
N VAL A 159 5.98 -18.58 6.41
CA VAL A 159 6.46 -19.06 5.10
C VAL A 159 5.80 -18.27 3.98
N VAL A 160 6.63 -17.68 3.12
CA VAL A 160 6.19 -16.97 1.92
C VAL A 160 6.48 -17.80 0.69
N ASN A 161 5.55 -17.77 -0.25
CA ASN A 161 5.70 -18.34 -1.58
C ASN A 161 4.98 -17.45 -2.59
N ALA A 162 5.07 -17.81 -3.88
CA ALA A 162 4.44 -17.05 -4.96
C ALA A 162 2.93 -16.82 -4.75
N THR A 163 2.21 -17.79 -4.18
CA THR A 163 0.76 -17.65 -3.88
C THR A 163 0.51 -16.62 -2.80
N VAL A 164 1.31 -16.62 -1.74
CA VAL A 164 1.22 -15.64 -0.65
C VAL A 164 1.53 -14.23 -1.16
N MET A 165 2.59 -14.08 -1.99
CA MET A 165 2.92 -12.79 -2.59
C MET A 165 1.79 -12.29 -3.48
N ALA A 166 1.30 -13.12 -4.41
CA ALA A 166 0.21 -12.77 -5.32
C ALA A 166 -1.08 -12.37 -4.59
N ALA A 167 -1.42 -13.06 -3.51
CA ALA A 167 -2.57 -12.72 -2.68
C ALA A 167 -2.40 -11.35 -2.00
N ASN A 168 -1.21 -11.06 -1.48
CA ASN A 168 -0.90 -9.77 -0.84
C ASN A 168 -0.88 -8.61 -1.83
N PHE A 169 -0.47 -8.84 -3.08
CA PHE A 169 -0.55 -7.84 -4.16
C PHE A 169 -1.95 -7.71 -4.78
N GLY A 170 -2.94 -8.42 -4.28
CA GLY A 170 -4.32 -8.33 -4.75
C GLY A 170 -4.60 -9.06 -6.07
N ALA A 171 -3.63 -9.77 -6.64
CA ALA A 171 -3.79 -10.50 -7.89
C ALA A 171 -4.84 -11.61 -7.82
N GLY A 172 -5.09 -12.18 -6.64
CA GLY A 172 -6.11 -13.19 -6.39
C GLY A 172 -7.56 -12.69 -6.45
N GLY A 173 -7.78 -11.38 -6.59
CA GLY A 173 -9.13 -10.79 -6.51
C GLY A 173 -9.80 -11.03 -5.16
N GLN A 174 -11.14 -10.89 -5.10
CA GLN A 174 -11.91 -11.07 -3.86
C GLN A 174 -11.89 -12.50 -3.31
N THR A 175 -11.61 -13.49 -4.13
CA THR A 175 -11.60 -14.91 -3.72
C THR A 175 -10.22 -15.44 -3.35
N GLY A 176 -9.16 -14.65 -3.52
CA GLY A 176 -7.79 -15.07 -3.26
C GLY A 176 -7.26 -16.16 -4.22
N THR A 177 -8.07 -16.57 -5.19
CA THR A 177 -7.72 -17.62 -6.15
C THR A 177 -7.98 -17.15 -7.57
N MET A 178 -6.91 -17.02 -8.36
CA MET A 178 -7.02 -16.87 -9.81
C MET A 178 -6.41 -18.10 -10.48
N PRO A 179 -7.15 -18.77 -11.36
CA PRO A 179 -6.59 -19.89 -12.15
C PRO A 179 -5.31 -19.50 -12.90
N ASP A 180 -5.21 -18.22 -13.28
CA ASP A 180 -4.08 -17.65 -14.01
C ASP A 180 -2.79 -17.53 -13.16
N LEU A 181 -2.86 -17.70 -11.84
CA LEU A 181 -1.66 -17.68 -10.98
C LEU A 181 -0.90 -19.01 -10.99
N ALA A 182 -1.53 -20.09 -11.46
CA ALA A 182 -0.88 -21.39 -11.50
C ALA A 182 0.29 -21.37 -12.50
N GLY A 183 1.52 -21.57 -11.98
CA GLY A 183 2.74 -21.56 -12.77
C GLY A 183 3.14 -20.16 -13.24
N ASN A 184 2.65 -19.09 -12.61
CA ASN A 184 3.15 -17.74 -12.81
C ASN A 184 4.62 -17.64 -12.38
N LEU A 185 5.44 -17.03 -13.20
CA LEU A 185 6.85 -16.73 -12.93
C LEU A 185 7.04 -15.22 -12.74
N PRO A 186 8.00 -14.79 -11.90
CA PRO A 186 8.28 -13.36 -11.79
C PRO A 186 8.84 -12.83 -13.12
N PRO A 187 8.55 -11.55 -13.46
CA PRO A 187 9.10 -10.93 -14.66
C PRO A 187 10.63 -11.04 -14.74
N VAL A 188 11.16 -11.25 -15.92
CA VAL A 188 12.60 -11.21 -16.18
C VAL A 188 12.99 -9.76 -16.46
N LEU A 189 13.93 -9.23 -15.66
CA LEU A 189 14.38 -7.84 -15.73
C LEU A 189 15.84 -7.77 -16.18
N LYS A 190 16.14 -6.91 -17.14
CA LYS A 190 17.50 -6.60 -17.59
C LYS A 190 17.68 -5.08 -17.63
N ILE A 191 18.65 -4.57 -16.90
CA ILE A 191 19.07 -3.18 -16.99
C ILE A 191 20.24 -3.05 -17.95
N GLU A 192 20.18 -2.10 -18.87
CA GLU A 192 21.27 -1.82 -19.82
C GLU A 192 22.34 -0.92 -19.19
N GLY A 193 23.59 -1.14 -19.57
CA GLY A 193 24.76 -0.38 -19.10
C GLY A 193 25.27 -0.79 -17.72
N GLU A 194 26.24 -0.02 -17.23
CA GLU A 194 26.93 -0.30 -15.99
C GLU A 194 26.03 -0.17 -14.76
N ARG A 195 26.27 -1.04 -13.76
CA ARG A 195 25.55 -0.99 -12.47
C ARG A 195 26.06 0.09 -11.52
N LEU A 196 27.30 0.53 -11.72
CA LEU A 196 27.89 1.68 -11.06
C LEU A 196 28.07 2.80 -12.10
N ARG A 197 27.51 3.97 -11.81
CA ARG A 197 27.55 5.12 -12.71
C ARG A 197 28.09 6.34 -11.99
N HIS A 198 28.71 7.23 -12.75
CA HIS A 198 29.25 8.51 -12.24
C HIS A 198 28.65 9.65 -13.03
N VAL A 199 28.20 10.70 -12.34
CA VAL A 199 27.58 11.88 -12.94
C VAL A 199 27.83 13.11 -12.08
N LYS A 200 27.72 14.31 -12.63
CA LYS A 200 27.69 15.55 -11.85
C LYS A 200 26.25 15.88 -11.41
N ALA A 201 26.16 16.57 -10.28
CA ALA A 201 24.87 17.07 -9.80
C ALA A 201 24.20 17.94 -10.88
N GLY A 202 22.92 17.74 -11.12
CA GLY A 202 22.15 18.41 -12.16
C GLY A 202 22.26 17.80 -13.56
N GLU A 203 23.20 16.91 -13.83
CA GLU A 203 23.30 16.21 -15.13
C GLU A 203 22.39 14.97 -15.15
N PRO A 204 21.61 14.74 -16.23
CA PRO A 204 20.73 13.58 -16.31
C PRO A 204 21.49 12.29 -16.65
N VAL A 205 21.19 11.21 -15.92
CA VAL A 205 21.65 9.84 -16.20
C VAL A 205 20.58 9.09 -16.97
N PRO A 206 20.86 8.62 -18.19
CA PRO A 206 19.94 7.77 -18.92
C PRO A 206 19.82 6.40 -18.23
N LEU A 207 18.61 5.91 -18.09
CA LEU A 207 18.28 4.60 -17.52
C LEU A 207 17.42 3.84 -18.52
N THR A 208 17.89 2.66 -18.89
CA THR A 208 17.17 1.78 -19.79
C THR A 208 17.00 0.41 -19.14
N ALA A 209 15.79 -0.11 -19.17
CA ALA A 209 15.47 -1.42 -18.67
C ALA A 209 14.56 -2.17 -19.67
N ILE A 210 14.81 -3.44 -19.83
CA ILE A 210 13.97 -4.36 -20.63
C ILE A 210 13.37 -5.36 -19.64
N ALA A 211 12.06 -5.55 -19.73
CA ALA A 211 11.40 -6.57 -18.94
C ALA A 211 10.53 -7.46 -19.84
N THR A 212 10.52 -8.76 -19.56
CA THR A 212 9.65 -9.74 -20.22
C THR A 212 8.91 -10.54 -19.15
N ASP A 213 7.77 -11.10 -19.53
CA ASP A 213 6.87 -11.81 -18.66
C ASP A 213 6.28 -13.04 -19.36
N ASP A 214 5.82 -14.02 -18.60
CA ASP A 214 5.19 -15.23 -19.14
C ASP A 214 3.72 -15.00 -19.56
N GLY A 215 3.21 -13.77 -19.37
CA GLY A 215 1.83 -13.38 -19.68
C GLY A 215 0.83 -13.77 -18.60
N LYS A 216 1.29 -14.10 -17.41
CA LYS A 216 0.47 -14.41 -16.23
C LYS A 216 0.75 -13.42 -15.09
N PRO A 217 -0.29 -13.12 -14.30
CA PRO A 217 -1.71 -13.34 -14.57
C PRO A 217 -2.17 -12.52 -15.78
N ARG A 218 -3.31 -12.92 -16.38
CA ARG A 218 -3.88 -12.16 -17.51
C ARG A 218 -3.93 -10.67 -17.22
N VAL A 219 -3.60 -9.89 -18.25
CA VAL A 219 -3.60 -8.43 -18.14
C VAL A 219 -4.99 -7.93 -17.74
N ARG A 220 -5.03 -7.19 -16.64
CA ARG A 220 -6.20 -6.47 -16.14
C ARG A 220 -5.79 -5.01 -15.96
N PRO A 221 -6.01 -4.17 -17.00
CA PRO A 221 -5.54 -2.79 -16.98
C PRO A 221 -6.31 -1.96 -15.95
N ILE A 222 -5.69 -0.88 -15.50
CA ILE A 222 -6.35 0.12 -14.65
C ILE A 222 -7.54 0.69 -15.41
N GLN A 223 -8.70 0.72 -14.77
CA GLN A 223 -9.93 1.29 -15.32
C GLN A 223 -10.29 2.57 -14.59
N GLU A 224 -10.26 3.68 -15.29
CA GLU A 224 -10.52 5.00 -14.72
C GLU A 224 -12.03 5.39 -14.72
N ALA A 225 -12.86 4.62 -15.41
CA ALA A 225 -14.29 4.91 -15.55
C ALA A 225 -15.00 4.97 -14.18
N LEU A 226 -15.88 5.94 -14.02
CA LEU A 226 -16.74 6.10 -12.85
C LEU A 226 -17.77 4.95 -12.79
N GLY A 227 -17.89 4.30 -11.62
CA GLY A 227 -18.91 3.30 -11.30
C GLY A 227 -18.47 1.84 -11.48
N GLY A 228 -19.10 0.94 -10.74
CA GLY A 228 -18.91 -0.51 -10.82
C GLY A 228 -17.58 -1.02 -10.22
N ASN A 229 -17.22 -2.23 -10.61
CA ASN A 229 -15.97 -2.89 -10.21
C ASN A 229 -14.78 -2.34 -11.02
N ARG A 230 -14.23 -1.22 -10.59
CA ARG A 230 -13.05 -0.65 -11.24
C ARG A 230 -11.79 -1.42 -10.86
N THR A 231 -10.92 -1.64 -11.83
CA THR A 231 -9.56 -2.09 -11.57
C THR A 231 -8.72 -0.88 -11.16
N VAL A 232 -8.24 -0.88 -9.93
CA VAL A 232 -7.38 0.16 -9.36
C VAL A 232 -5.91 -0.27 -9.41
N PRO A 233 -4.93 0.64 -9.18
CA PRO A 233 -3.51 0.31 -9.32
C PRO A 233 -3.05 -0.91 -8.54
N ASP A 234 -3.58 -1.16 -7.34
CA ASP A 234 -3.26 -2.30 -6.47
C ASP A 234 -3.90 -3.62 -6.90
N SER A 235 -4.90 -3.58 -7.78
CA SER A 235 -5.58 -4.77 -8.31
C SER A 235 -5.37 -4.97 -9.82
N ALA A 236 -4.57 -4.11 -10.44
CA ALA A 236 -4.19 -4.24 -11.84
C ALA A 236 -3.13 -5.34 -12.01
N THR A 237 -3.25 -6.12 -13.09
CA THR A 237 -2.31 -7.17 -13.45
C THR A 237 -1.74 -6.94 -14.86
N GLY A 238 -0.61 -7.59 -15.13
CA GLY A 238 0.17 -7.43 -16.35
C GLY A 238 1.46 -6.67 -16.11
N LEU A 239 2.42 -6.89 -16.99
CA LEU A 239 3.79 -6.36 -16.87
C LEU A 239 3.82 -4.84 -16.76
N ARG A 240 4.49 -4.36 -15.73
CA ARG A 240 4.75 -2.94 -15.43
C ARG A 240 6.18 -2.78 -14.94
N LEU A 241 6.76 -1.60 -15.15
CA LEU A 241 8.09 -1.30 -14.67
C LEU A 241 8.14 0.12 -14.12
N VAL A 242 8.92 0.30 -13.05
CA VAL A 242 9.12 1.59 -12.40
C VAL A 242 10.54 1.72 -11.87
N TRP A 243 11.07 2.93 -11.95
CA TRP A 243 12.31 3.31 -11.28
C TRP A 243 12.00 4.13 -10.02
N ILE A 244 12.71 3.85 -8.94
CA ILE A 244 12.56 4.58 -7.68
C ILE A 244 13.93 4.95 -7.11
N LYS A 245 14.00 6.03 -6.33
CA LYS A 245 15.08 6.22 -5.37
C LYS A 245 14.92 5.19 -4.27
N TYR A 246 15.93 4.40 -4.03
CA TYR A 246 15.96 3.41 -2.95
C TYR A 246 16.81 3.87 -1.78
N ARG A 247 17.98 4.48 -2.09
CA ARG A 247 18.90 5.09 -1.13
C ARG A 247 19.46 6.40 -1.67
N GLY A 248 19.91 7.26 -0.77
CA GLY A 248 20.55 8.53 -1.07
C GLY A 248 19.87 9.71 -0.38
N ALA A 249 20.65 10.70 0.00
CA ALA A 249 20.18 11.81 0.83
C ALA A 249 19.47 12.93 0.03
N GLY A 250 19.84 13.12 -1.24
CA GLY A 250 19.26 14.18 -2.08
C GLY A 250 17.99 13.74 -2.82
N GLU A 251 17.35 14.71 -3.46
CA GLU A 251 16.21 14.43 -4.35
C GLU A 251 16.67 13.86 -5.67
N VAL A 252 15.86 12.97 -6.21
CA VAL A 252 16.01 12.39 -7.54
C VAL A 252 14.73 12.63 -8.32
N THR A 253 14.87 13.29 -9.46
CA THR A 253 13.76 13.48 -10.40
C THR A 253 13.92 12.54 -11.59
N PHE A 254 12.79 12.00 -12.07
CA PHE A 254 12.76 11.13 -13.25
C PHE A 254 11.98 11.82 -14.38
N ASP A 255 12.50 11.71 -15.60
CA ASP A 255 11.84 12.18 -16.81
C ASP A 255 11.80 11.06 -17.88
N PRO A 256 10.62 10.54 -18.24
CA PRO A 256 9.29 10.86 -17.68
C PRO A 256 9.12 10.45 -16.20
N PRO A 257 8.18 11.11 -15.49
CA PRO A 257 7.85 10.75 -14.10
C PRO A 257 7.48 9.29 -13.95
N GLN A 258 8.00 8.64 -12.91
CA GLN A 258 7.78 7.21 -12.67
C GLN A 258 6.51 6.91 -11.86
N PHE A 259 5.98 7.93 -11.19
CA PHE A 259 4.75 7.85 -10.41
C PHE A 259 3.77 8.95 -10.83
N THR A 260 2.54 8.54 -11.10
CA THR A 260 1.41 9.47 -11.30
C THR A 260 0.39 9.18 -10.21
N ALA A 261 0.01 10.22 -9.45
CA ALA A 261 -0.98 10.08 -8.40
C ALA A 261 -2.31 9.55 -8.96
N TRP A 262 -2.88 8.60 -8.26
CA TRP A 262 -4.21 8.08 -8.53
C TRP A 262 -5.19 8.62 -7.50
N GLN A 263 -6.22 9.31 -7.95
CA GLN A 263 -7.33 9.72 -7.10
C GLN A 263 -8.44 8.67 -7.19
N ASP A 264 -8.64 7.92 -6.13
CA ASP A 264 -9.74 6.99 -6.04
C ASP A 264 -10.98 7.69 -5.47
N THR A 265 -11.97 7.90 -6.32
CA THR A 265 -13.22 8.58 -5.97
C THR A 265 -14.30 7.65 -5.41
N ARG A 266 -14.01 6.37 -5.23
CA ARG A 266 -14.95 5.43 -4.61
C ARG A 266 -15.14 5.74 -3.13
N ASN A 267 -16.36 5.54 -2.61
CA ASN A 267 -16.61 5.68 -1.18
C ASN A 267 -15.76 4.67 -0.39
N GLY A 268 -15.00 5.15 0.60
CA GLY A 268 -14.09 4.33 1.41
C GLY A 268 -12.80 3.88 0.69
N ALA A 269 -12.55 4.35 -0.52
CA ALA A 269 -11.40 3.95 -1.33
C ALA A 269 -10.05 4.55 -0.87
N ASN A 270 -10.08 5.59 -0.06
CA ASN A 270 -8.87 6.22 0.48
C ASN A 270 -8.27 5.40 1.64
N SER A 271 -8.21 4.09 1.47
CA SER A 271 -7.52 3.23 2.42
C SER A 271 -6.03 3.52 2.41
N PRO A 272 -5.38 3.69 3.58
CA PRO A 272 -3.93 3.83 3.65
C PRO A 272 -3.18 2.59 3.13
N TRP A 273 -3.85 1.48 2.94
CA TRP A 273 -3.32 0.23 2.40
C TRP A 273 -3.27 0.19 0.88
N ALA A 274 -4.07 1.02 0.18
CA ALA A 274 -4.11 1.04 -1.27
C ALA A 274 -2.91 1.82 -1.85
N VAL A 275 -2.31 1.29 -2.92
CA VAL A 275 -1.31 2.01 -3.69
C VAL A 275 -1.99 3.14 -4.45
N GLY A 276 -1.59 4.37 -4.17
CA GLY A 276 -2.23 5.57 -4.69
C GLY A 276 -1.62 6.13 -5.98
N TRP A 277 -0.85 5.34 -6.77
CA TRP A 277 -0.19 5.81 -7.99
C TRP A 277 -0.19 4.79 -9.12
N LYS A 278 -0.04 5.32 -10.33
CA LYS A 278 0.19 4.57 -11.56
C LYS A 278 1.68 4.63 -11.94
N THR A 279 2.15 3.57 -12.56
CA THR A 279 3.45 3.49 -13.22
C THR A 279 3.35 4.01 -14.67
N PRO A 280 4.47 4.28 -15.36
CA PRO A 280 4.47 4.57 -16.78
C PRO A 280 3.77 3.46 -17.58
N PRO A 281 3.17 3.78 -18.73
CA PRO A 281 2.57 2.78 -19.60
C PRO A 281 3.64 1.80 -20.12
N THR A 282 3.24 0.55 -20.32
CA THR A 282 4.13 -0.48 -20.88
C THR A 282 4.41 -0.17 -22.35
N PRO A 283 5.69 0.03 -22.76
CA PRO A 283 6.07 0.21 -24.15
C PRO A 283 5.81 -1.05 -25.00
N ALA A 284 5.54 -0.87 -26.28
CA ALA A 284 5.23 -1.97 -27.20
C ALA A 284 6.40 -2.95 -27.38
N ASP A 285 7.63 -2.47 -27.21
CA ASP A 285 8.88 -3.25 -27.30
C ASP A 285 9.40 -3.73 -25.96
N ASN A 286 8.63 -3.51 -24.89
CA ASN A 286 9.03 -3.83 -23.51
C ASN A 286 10.35 -3.19 -23.06
N LYS A 287 10.71 -2.06 -23.67
CA LYS A 287 11.91 -1.27 -23.34
C LYS A 287 11.52 0.05 -22.70
N TRP A 288 11.78 0.19 -21.42
CA TRP A 288 11.51 1.42 -20.67
C TRP A 288 12.76 2.28 -20.63
N GLU A 289 12.59 3.54 -21.00
CA GLU A 289 13.63 4.54 -20.98
C GLU A 289 13.21 5.72 -20.08
N THR A 290 14.12 6.17 -19.23
CA THR A 290 13.93 7.37 -18.40
C THR A 290 15.29 8.02 -18.13
N ARG A 291 15.27 9.22 -17.57
CA ARG A 291 16.46 9.94 -17.11
C ARG A 291 16.29 10.26 -15.64
N ALA A 292 17.34 10.03 -14.85
CA ALA A 292 17.38 10.43 -13.45
C ALA A 292 18.30 11.64 -13.28
N THR A 293 17.85 12.67 -12.59
CA THR A 293 18.63 13.87 -12.27
C THR A 293 18.69 14.02 -10.75
N PHE A 294 19.90 14.29 -10.23
CA PHE A 294 20.21 14.39 -8.81
C PHE A 294 20.49 15.83 -8.42
N ASN A 295 19.87 16.33 -7.36
CA ASN A 295 20.04 17.71 -6.94
C ASN A 295 21.26 17.96 -6.03
N ALA A 296 21.90 16.91 -5.52
CA ALA A 296 23.02 17.02 -4.59
C ALA A 296 24.06 15.91 -4.81
N PRO A 297 25.35 16.18 -4.53
CA PRO A 297 26.39 15.16 -4.50
C PRO A 297 26.12 14.09 -3.45
N GLY A 298 26.59 12.86 -3.72
CA GLY A 298 26.45 11.72 -2.81
C GLY A 298 26.36 10.40 -3.56
N GLU A 299 26.20 9.31 -2.82
CA GLU A 299 25.93 8.00 -3.36
C GLU A 299 24.42 7.72 -3.29
N TYR A 300 23.87 7.29 -4.42
CA TYR A 300 22.47 6.95 -4.57
C TYR A 300 22.32 5.52 -5.07
N VAL A 301 21.29 4.85 -4.61
CA VAL A 301 20.84 3.58 -5.20
C VAL A 301 19.48 3.81 -5.82
N LEU A 302 19.41 3.65 -7.12
CA LEU A 302 18.16 3.59 -7.86
C LEU A 302 17.75 2.13 -8.01
N ARG A 303 16.48 1.84 -7.75
CA ARG A 303 15.91 0.51 -7.91
C ARG A 303 14.94 0.49 -9.08
N CYS A 304 15.14 -0.46 -9.98
CA CYS A 304 14.20 -0.81 -11.03
C CYS A 304 13.35 -1.99 -10.57
N ILE A 305 12.05 -1.88 -10.68
CA ILE A 305 11.11 -2.93 -10.28
C ILE A 305 10.25 -3.28 -11.48
N ALA A 306 10.31 -4.52 -11.94
CA ALA A 306 9.37 -5.11 -12.88
C ALA A 306 8.33 -5.94 -12.11
N HIS A 307 7.05 -5.77 -12.41
CA HIS A 307 5.94 -6.33 -11.65
C HIS A 307 4.81 -6.74 -12.59
N ASP A 308 4.26 -7.94 -12.43
CA ASP A 308 3.13 -8.45 -13.24
C ASP A 308 1.75 -8.28 -12.55
N GLY A 309 1.76 -7.80 -11.31
CA GLY A 309 0.59 -7.67 -10.44
C GLY A 309 0.51 -8.78 -9.38
N ALA A 310 1.30 -9.84 -9.50
CA ALA A 310 1.35 -10.97 -8.57
C ALA A 310 2.76 -11.20 -8.01
N LEU A 311 3.77 -11.07 -8.85
CA LEU A 311 5.18 -11.27 -8.52
C LEU A 311 6.01 -10.09 -9.04
N MET A 312 7.23 -9.97 -8.53
CA MET A 312 8.12 -8.89 -8.95
C MET A 312 9.58 -9.32 -8.97
N THR A 313 10.35 -8.65 -9.82
CA THR A 313 11.81 -8.69 -9.86
C THR A 313 12.34 -7.28 -9.68
N ALA A 314 13.35 -7.11 -8.84
CA ALA A 314 13.96 -5.81 -8.59
C ALA A 314 15.49 -5.88 -8.74
N GLU A 315 16.06 -4.84 -9.36
CA GLU A 315 17.50 -4.69 -9.52
C GLU A 315 17.94 -3.25 -9.20
N ASN A 316 19.17 -3.11 -8.75
CA ASN A 316 19.71 -1.82 -8.31
C ASN A 316 20.79 -1.31 -9.27
N VAL A 317 20.85 0.02 -9.40
CA VAL A 317 21.95 0.78 -10.01
C VAL A 317 22.45 1.78 -8.99
N THR A 318 23.75 1.74 -8.71
CA THR A 318 24.43 2.73 -7.86
C THR A 318 24.88 3.90 -8.71
N VAL A 319 24.62 5.12 -8.25
CA VAL A 319 25.05 6.35 -8.91
C VAL A 319 25.84 7.20 -7.94
N VAL A 320 27.10 7.45 -8.27
CA VAL A 320 27.97 8.36 -7.53
C VAL A 320 27.87 9.74 -8.19
N VAL A 321 27.30 10.68 -7.44
CA VAL A 321 27.09 12.05 -7.89
C VAL A 321 28.19 12.95 -7.32
N THR A 322 28.94 13.60 -8.20
CA THR A 322 29.96 14.59 -7.84
C THR A 322 29.41 16.01 -7.94
N PRO A 323 30.05 17.00 -7.29
CA PRO A 323 29.68 18.41 -7.42
C PRO A 323 29.69 18.94 -8.86
#